data_4f1b9f506620cbbf208305328db53602
#
_entry.id   4f1b9f506620cbbf208305328db53602
#
_cell.length_a   1.000
_cell.length_b   1.000
_cell.length_c   1.000
_cell.angle_alpha   90.00
_cell.angle_beta   90.00
_cell.angle_gamma   90.00
#
_symmetry.space_group_name_H-M   'P 1'
#
loop_
_entity.id
_entity.type
_entity.pdbx_description
1 polymer ?
#
loop_
_entity_poly.entity_id
_entity_poly.type
_entity_poly.pdbx_seq_one_letter_code
_entity_poly.pdbx_strand_id
1 'polypeptide(L)'
;MNPYLELLRLNNGILAVLGIIIGAIVGSAFLPSLALQIVLAIIAAFLINGAGNVINDYFDHKIDKINMPNRPIPSGRVKRNSVAGYFVILIVISLILAYFVSTDFLYLAAINSLVSFVYSWKLKGAQLIGNLVVSWLAGSTFIGGAVILHTFSSLPVAALLLASIAFLGTLSREIFKDIEDVKGDKEGGAKTLPIATGEKAARIAASVVLVVGILSLLAPLYISLFSVFYYIGVVPAILICLLAIAKKNAHKSQKFIKIAMYFIFLGFILGTVL
;
A
#
# COMPACT_ATOMS: atom_id res chain seq x y z
N MET A 1 -14.12 3.54 -20.38
CA MET A 1 -12.87 2.83 -20.07
C MET A 1 -13.11 1.34 -20.17
N ASN A 2 -12.13 0.54 -20.62
CA ASN A 2 -12.25 -0.92 -20.64
C ASN A 2 -12.50 -1.42 -19.19
N PRO A 3 -13.55 -2.24 -18.94
CA PRO A 3 -13.90 -2.66 -17.58
C PRO A 3 -12.80 -3.48 -16.89
N TYR A 4 -11.96 -4.21 -17.60
CA TYR A 4 -10.81 -4.91 -17.02
C TYR A 4 -9.71 -3.97 -16.55
N LEU A 5 -9.48 -2.84 -17.24
CA LEU A 5 -8.55 -1.79 -16.79
C LEU A 5 -9.12 -1.04 -15.58
N GLU A 6 -10.46 -0.88 -15.51
CA GLU A 6 -11.13 -0.27 -14.35
C GLU A 6 -10.93 -1.11 -13.08
N LEU A 7 -10.99 -2.45 -13.19
CA LEU A 7 -10.74 -3.38 -12.08
C LEU A 7 -9.32 -3.25 -11.50
N LEU A 8 -8.32 -2.90 -12.30
CA LEU A 8 -6.93 -2.73 -11.83
C LEU A 8 -6.75 -1.53 -10.90
N ARG A 9 -7.66 -0.53 -10.97
CA ARG A 9 -7.55 0.72 -10.20
C ARG A 9 -6.19 1.38 -10.38
N LEU A 10 -5.86 1.77 -11.62
CA LEU A 10 -4.54 2.26 -12.03
C LEU A 10 -3.90 3.26 -11.06
N ASN A 11 -4.70 4.18 -10.48
CA ASN A 11 -4.22 5.18 -9.51
C ASN A 11 -3.63 4.56 -8.23
N ASN A 12 -4.07 3.37 -7.83
CA ASN A 12 -3.52 2.68 -6.67
C ASN A 12 -2.16 2.03 -7.00
N GLY A 13 -1.99 1.58 -8.24
CA GLY A 13 -0.74 0.97 -8.71
C GLY A 13 0.44 1.96 -8.74
N ILE A 14 0.18 3.25 -8.93
CA ILE A 14 1.24 4.30 -8.97
C ILE A 14 2.04 4.31 -7.67
N LEU A 15 1.40 4.22 -6.50
CA LEU A 15 2.10 4.21 -5.22
C LEU A 15 2.99 2.98 -5.06
N ALA A 16 2.55 1.82 -5.54
CA ALA A 16 3.36 0.60 -5.52
C ALA A 16 4.59 0.74 -6.43
N VAL A 17 4.42 1.30 -7.62
CA VAL A 17 5.53 1.59 -8.55
C VAL A 17 6.55 2.55 -7.92
N LEU A 18 6.09 3.65 -7.32
CA LEU A 18 6.97 4.60 -6.63
C LEU A 18 7.72 3.93 -5.47
N GLY A 19 7.07 3.05 -4.71
CA GLY A 19 7.72 2.28 -3.64
C GLY A 19 8.87 1.40 -4.17
N ILE A 20 8.66 0.69 -5.29
CA ILE A 20 9.70 -0.10 -5.95
C ILE A 20 10.87 0.79 -6.41
N ILE A 21 10.58 1.91 -7.10
CA ILE A 21 11.62 2.81 -7.60
C ILE A 21 12.47 3.37 -6.45
N ILE A 22 11.83 3.90 -5.40
CA ILE A 22 12.55 4.47 -4.26
C ILE A 22 13.30 3.38 -3.50
N GLY A 23 12.70 2.21 -3.31
CA GLY A 23 13.36 1.05 -2.71
C GLY A 23 14.61 0.63 -3.50
N ALA A 24 14.56 0.64 -4.83
CA ALA A 24 15.70 0.36 -5.69
C ALA A 24 16.80 1.44 -5.55
N ILE A 25 16.43 2.73 -5.48
CA ILE A 25 17.38 3.83 -5.30
C ILE A 25 18.11 3.69 -3.97
N VAL A 26 17.39 3.56 -2.85
CA VAL A 26 18.02 3.43 -1.51
C VAL A 26 18.73 2.09 -1.32
N GLY A 27 18.35 1.08 -2.07
CA GLY A 27 19.04 -0.21 -2.17
C GLY A 27 20.25 -0.20 -3.10
N SER A 28 20.62 0.97 -3.66
CA SER A 28 21.72 1.09 -4.64
C SER A 28 21.57 0.20 -5.88
N ALA A 29 20.33 -0.24 -6.17
CA ALA A 29 20.03 -1.07 -7.34
C ALA A 29 19.77 -0.25 -8.62
N PHE A 30 19.79 1.08 -8.55
CA PHE A 30 19.51 1.95 -9.71
C PHE A 30 20.73 2.06 -10.62
N LEU A 31 21.15 0.93 -11.18
CA LEU A 31 22.30 0.76 -12.05
C LEU A 31 21.84 0.44 -13.47
N PRO A 32 22.55 0.93 -14.51
CA PRO A 32 22.21 0.58 -15.91
C PRO A 32 22.20 -0.93 -16.18
N SER A 33 23.06 -1.69 -15.51
CA SER A 33 23.12 -3.15 -15.60
C SER A 33 21.88 -3.86 -15.04
N LEU A 34 21.11 -3.21 -14.16
CA LEU A 34 19.89 -3.71 -13.55
C LEU A 34 18.61 -3.07 -14.12
N ALA A 35 18.73 -2.28 -15.21
CA ALA A 35 17.58 -1.57 -15.78
C ALA A 35 16.43 -2.51 -16.16
N LEU A 36 16.73 -3.67 -16.72
CA LEU A 36 15.72 -4.66 -17.06
C LEU A 36 15.01 -5.19 -15.81
N GLN A 37 15.76 -5.55 -14.77
CA GLN A 37 15.20 -6.05 -13.50
C GLN A 37 14.31 -5.01 -12.83
N ILE A 38 14.70 -3.73 -12.87
CA ILE A 38 13.88 -2.62 -12.34
C ILE A 38 12.56 -2.52 -13.12
N VAL A 39 12.59 -2.56 -14.43
CA VAL A 39 11.38 -2.51 -15.28
C VAL A 39 10.48 -3.71 -15.00
N LEU A 40 11.03 -4.92 -14.93
CA LEU A 40 10.28 -6.14 -14.61
C LEU A 40 9.67 -6.07 -13.21
N ALA A 41 10.41 -5.58 -12.22
CA ALA A 41 9.92 -5.40 -10.84
C ALA A 41 8.76 -4.39 -10.77
N ILE A 42 8.86 -3.26 -11.48
CA ILE A 42 7.80 -2.25 -11.58
C ILE A 42 6.52 -2.87 -12.17
N ILE A 43 6.65 -3.57 -13.30
CA ILE A 43 5.50 -4.21 -13.96
C ILE A 43 4.90 -5.28 -13.06
N ALA A 44 5.72 -6.16 -12.46
CA ALA A 44 5.25 -7.20 -11.56
C ALA A 44 4.50 -6.62 -10.34
N ALA A 45 5.06 -5.62 -9.67
CA ALA A 45 4.43 -4.97 -8.52
C ALA A 45 3.10 -4.28 -8.90
N PHE A 46 3.05 -3.61 -10.05
CA PHE A 46 1.83 -3.01 -10.58
C PHE A 46 0.75 -4.08 -10.83
N LEU A 47 1.10 -5.20 -11.44
CA LEU A 47 0.16 -6.29 -11.73
C LEU A 47 -0.31 -6.99 -10.45
N ILE A 48 0.57 -7.22 -9.45
CA ILE A 48 0.19 -7.79 -8.14
C ILE A 48 -0.79 -6.85 -7.42
N ASN A 49 -0.52 -5.54 -7.40
CA ASN A 49 -1.45 -4.57 -6.82
C ASN A 49 -2.80 -4.58 -7.56
N GLY A 50 -2.78 -4.61 -8.88
CA GLY A 50 -3.98 -4.74 -9.71
C GLY A 50 -4.74 -6.04 -9.43
N ALA A 51 -4.05 -7.17 -9.34
CA ALA A 51 -4.64 -8.46 -9.00
C ALA A 51 -5.32 -8.44 -7.62
N GLY A 52 -4.71 -7.77 -6.63
CA GLY A 52 -5.33 -7.52 -5.32
C GLY A 52 -6.66 -6.78 -5.42
N ASN A 53 -6.73 -5.74 -6.26
CA ASN A 53 -8.00 -5.02 -6.50
C ASN A 53 -9.02 -5.91 -7.22
N VAL A 54 -8.61 -6.68 -8.21
CA VAL A 54 -9.45 -7.60 -8.99
C VAL A 54 -10.08 -8.66 -8.10
N ILE A 55 -9.28 -9.31 -7.23
CA ILE A 55 -9.79 -10.35 -6.34
C ILE A 55 -10.66 -9.79 -5.24
N ASN A 56 -10.38 -8.55 -4.78
CA ASN A 56 -11.24 -7.85 -3.83
C ASN A 56 -12.64 -7.60 -4.42
N ASP A 57 -12.73 -7.10 -5.65
CA ASP A 57 -14.01 -6.87 -6.33
C ASP A 57 -14.77 -8.19 -6.60
N TYR A 58 -14.06 -9.30 -6.83
CA TYR A 58 -14.65 -10.63 -6.96
C TYR A 58 -15.37 -11.08 -5.68
N PHE A 59 -14.77 -10.89 -4.49
CA PHE A 59 -15.39 -11.26 -3.22
C PHE A 59 -16.45 -10.26 -2.78
N ASP A 60 -16.25 -8.97 -3.02
CA ASP A 60 -17.15 -7.89 -2.61
C ASP A 60 -18.41 -7.77 -3.49
N HIS A 61 -18.57 -8.55 -4.55
CA HIS A 61 -19.61 -8.35 -5.57
C HIS A 61 -21.03 -8.20 -5.04
N LYS A 62 -21.37 -8.81 -3.90
CA LYS A 62 -22.69 -8.69 -3.26
C LYS A 62 -22.86 -7.35 -2.57
N ILE A 63 -21.86 -6.91 -1.82
CA ILE A 63 -21.83 -5.63 -1.11
C ILE A 63 -21.75 -4.48 -2.12
N ASP A 64 -20.96 -4.64 -3.17
CA ASP A 64 -20.79 -3.64 -4.22
C ASP A 64 -22.07 -3.40 -5.04
N LYS A 65 -22.98 -4.38 -5.12
CA LYS A 65 -24.30 -4.15 -5.73
C LYS A 65 -25.10 -3.05 -5.02
N ILE A 66 -24.89 -2.88 -3.73
CA ILE A 66 -25.57 -1.87 -2.92
C ILE A 66 -24.75 -0.57 -2.91
N ASN A 67 -23.46 -0.66 -2.57
CA ASN A 67 -22.63 0.50 -2.30
C ASN A 67 -22.03 1.13 -3.56
N MET A 68 -21.71 0.32 -4.58
CA MET A 68 -20.99 0.74 -5.80
C MET A 68 -21.59 0.07 -7.05
N PRO A 69 -22.88 0.30 -7.38
CA PRO A 69 -23.59 -0.43 -8.44
C PRO A 69 -22.96 -0.23 -9.84
N ASN A 70 -22.20 0.85 -10.03
CA ASN A 70 -21.54 1.16 -11.30
C ASN A 70 -20.20 0.43 -11.52
N ARG A 71 -19.69 -0.34 -10.51
CA ARG A 71 -18.47 -1.14 -10.71
C ARG A 71 -18.66 -2.22 -11.77
N PRO A 72 -17.57 -2.71 -12.41
CA PRO A 72 -17.68 -3.64 -13.54
C PRO A 72 -18.49 -4.91 -13.26
N ILE A 73 -18.35 -5.53 -12.08
CA ILE A 73 -19.09 -6.77 -11.76
C ILE A 73 -20.56 -6.47 -11.41
N PRO A 74 -20.88 -5.55 -10.47
CA PRO A 74 -22.26 -5.22 -10.14
C PRO A 74 -23.09 -4.74 -11.33
N SER A 75 -22.50 -3.94 -12.22
CA SER A 75 -23.16 -3.41 -13.42
C SER A 75 -23.35 -4.44 -14.55
N GLY A 76 -22.82 -5.66 -14.39
CA GLY A 76 -22.91 -6.70 -15.42
C GLY A 76 -21.97 -6.51 -16.61
N ARG A 77 -21.09 -5.49 -16.60
CA ARG A 77 -20.12 -5.25 -17.69
C ARG A 77 -19.05 -6.33 -17.78
N VAL A 78 -18.79 -7.06 -16.68
CA VAL A 78 -17.88 -8.21 -16.63
C VAL A 78 -18.51 -9.35 -15.83
N LYS A 79 -18.41 -10.57 -16.35
CA LYS A 79 -18.86 -11.76 -15.64
C LYS A 79 -17.92 -12.08 -14.48
N ARG A 80 -18.46 -12.42 -13.29
CA ARG A 80 -17.68 -12.74 -12.10
C ARG A 80 -16.63 -13.84 -12.35
N ASN A 81 -17.00 -14.92 -13.07
CA ASN A 81 -16.06 -16.01 -13.37
C ASN A 81 -14.89 -15.55 -14.26
N SER A 82 -15.11 -14.60 -15.17
CA SER A 82 -14.03 -14.03 -15.99
C SER A 82 -13.05 -13.20 -15.13
N VAL A 83 -13.54 -12.59 -14.03
CA VAL A 83 -12.69 -11.85 -13.09
C VAL A 83 -11.77 -12.78 -12.31
N ALA A 84 -12.23 -13.98 -11.92
CA ALA A 84 -11.37 -15.00 -11.31
C ALA A 84 -10.26 -15.45 -12.25
N GLY A 85 -10.58 -15.72 -13.52
CA GLY A 85 -9.58 -16.06 -14.55
C GLY A 85 -8.58 -14.91 -14.78
N TYR A 86 -9.07 -13.68 -14.82
CA TYR A 86 -8.23 -12.50 -14.96
C TYR A 86 -7.25 -12.34 -13.79
N PHE A 87 -7.71 -12.54 -12.54
CA PHE A 87 -6.84 -12.58 -11.37
C PHE A 87 -5.70 -13.60 -11.53
N VAL A 88 -6.02 -14.84 -11.91
CA VAL A 88 -5.00 -15.89 -12.10
C VAL A 88 -3.98 -15.49 -13.16
N ILE A 89 -4.43 -14.96 -14.30
CA ILE A 89 -3.53 -14.48 -15.37
C ILE A 89 -2.58 -13.40 -14.85
N LEU A 90 -3.09 -12.40 -14.12
CA LEU A 90 -2.26 -11.33 -13.55
C LEU A 90 -1.21 -11.88 -12.60
N ILE A 91 -1.57 -12.80 -11.70
CA ILE A 91 -0.63 -13.42 -10.76
C ILE A 91 0.43 -14.24 -11.49
N VAL A 92 0.03 -15.08 -12.44
CA VAL A 92 0.98 -15.92 -13.21
C VAL A 92 1.99 -15.05 -13.95
N ILE A 93 1.52 -14.02 -14.67
CA ILE A 93 2.42 -13.08 -15.36
C ILE A 93 3.34 -12.40 -14.36
N SER A 94 2.82 -11.91 -13.22
CA SER A 94 3.63 -11.24 -12.20
C SER A 94 4.72 -12.14 -11.64
N LEU A 95 4.43 -13.41 -11.36
CA LEU A 95 5.41 -14.34 -10.82
C LEU A 95 6.47 -14.73 -11.87
N ILE A 96 6.08 -14.85 -13.13
CA ILE A 96 7.04 -15.05 -14.24
C ILE A 96 8.00 -13.85 -14.32
N LEU A 97 7.48 -12.63 -14.29
CA LEU A 97 8.33 -11.42 -14.31
C LEU A 97 9.22 -11.37 -13.06
N ALA A 98 8.67 -11.68 -11.89
CA ALA A 98 9.40 -11.70 -10.62
C ALA A 98 10.57 -12.69 -10.62
N TYR A 99 10.42 -13.85 -11.27
CA TYR A 99 11.48 -14.84 -11.42
C TYR A 99 12.71 -14.27 -12.13
N PHE A 100 12.52 -13.41 -13.14
CA PHE A 100 13.62 -12.76 -13.86
C PHE A 100 14.21 -11.54 -13.13
N VAL A 101 13.61 -11.09 -12.02
CA VAL A 101 14.17 -10.02 -11.19
C VAL A 101 15.22 -10.57 -10.23
N SER A 102 14.79 -11.36 -9.25
CA SER A 102 15.64 -12.06 -8.29
C SER A 102 14.84 -13.12 -7.52
N THR A 103 15.51 -14.08 -6.90
CA THR A 103 14.87 -15.12 -6.09
C THR A 103 14.09 -14.50 -4.92
N ASP A 104 14.65 -13.51 -4.23
CA ASP A 104 14.01 -12.86 -3.08
C ASP A 104 12.82 -12.00 -3.51
N PHE A 105 12.91 -11.36 -4.69
CA PHE A 105 11.77 -10.66 -5.27
C PHE A 105 10.64 -11.63 -5.62
N LEU A 106 10.96 -12.80 -6.15
CA LEU A 106 9.96 -13.85 -6.44
C LEU A 106 9.25 -14.32 -5.15
N TYR A 107 9.99 -14.58 -4.08
CA TYR A 107 9.40 -14.96 -2.80
C TYR A 107 8.49 -13.85 -2.26
N LEU A 108 8.93 -12.59 -2.30
CA LEU A 108 8.12 -11.45 -1.87
C LEU A 108 6.85 -11.31 -2.71
N ALA A 109 6.95 -11.45 -4.03
CA ALA A 109 5.84 -11.41 -4.95
C ALA A 109 4.80 -12.53 -4.68
N ALA A 110 5.28 -13.76 -4.42
CA ALA A 110 4.42 -14.90 -4.08
C ALA A 110 3.72 -14.70 -2.73
N ILE A 111 4.45 -14.25 -1.70
CA ILE A 111 3.88 -13.92 -0.39
C ILE A 111 2.83 -12.83 -0.50
N ASN A 112 3.12 -11.72 -1.19
CA ASN A 112 2.19 -10.61 -1.34
C ASN A 112 0.93 -11.00 -2.14
N SER A 113 1.08 -11.87 -3.14
CA SER A 113 -0.05 -12.41 -3.91
C SER A 113 -0.97 -13.27 -3.02
N LEU A 114 -0.39 -14.18 -2.22
CA LEU A 114 -1.13 -15.01 -1.28
C LEU A 114 -1.81 -14.17 -0.20
N VAL A 115 -1.07 -13.25 0.41
CA VAL A 115 -1.58 -12.34 1.46
C VAL A 115 -2.72 -11.49 0.95
N SER A 116 -2.63 -10.97 -0.29
CA SER A 116 -3.68 -10.19 -0.95
C SER A 116 -4.96 -11.01 -1.20
N PHE A 117 -4.78 -12.28 -1.61
CA PHE A 117 -5.90 -13.22 -1.79
C PHE A 117 -6.58 -13.52 -0.44
N VAL A 118 -5.82 -13.92 0.58
CA VAL A 118 -6.34 -14.27 1.90
C VAL A 118 -7.02 -13.07 2.57
N TYR A 119 -6.46 -11.87 2.40
CA TYR A 119 -7.07 -10.62 2.83
C TYR A 119 -8.46 -10.44 2.22
N SER A 120 -8.57 -10.52 0.90
CA SER A 120 -9.82 -10.32 0.19
C SER A 120 -10.88 -11.39 0.53
N TRP A 121 -10.42 -12.63 0.79
CA TRP A 121 -11.29 -13.74 1.12
C TRP A 121 -11.83 -13.71 2.55
N LYS A 122 -10.96 -13.43 3.56
CA LYS A 122 -11.32 -13.63 4.99
C LYS A 122 -10.92 -12.50 5.93
N LEU A 123 -9.84 -11.77 5.64
CA LEU A 123 -9.24 -10.88 6.63
C LEU A 123 -9.73 -9.44 6.55
N LYS A 124 -10.41 -9.05 5.47
CA LYS A 124 -10.88 -7.68 5.24
C LYS A 124 -11.75 -7.13 6.37
N GLY A 125 -12.61 -7.96 6.97
CA GLY A 125 -13.47 -7.57 8.09
C GLY A 125 -12.92 -7.93 9.47
N ALA A 126 -11.66 -8.38 9.57
CA ALA A 126 -11.06 -8.85 10.82
C ALA A 126 -10.31 -7.72 11.51
N GLN A 127 -10.92 -7.10 12.53
CA GLN A 127 -10.34 -6.07 13.40
C GLN A 127 -9.11 -5.34 12.79
N LEU A 128 -7.96 -5.42 13.48
CA LEU A 128 -6.70 -4.79 13.07
C LEU A 128 -5.95 -5.62 12.01
N ILE A 129 -6.25 -6.90 11.85
CA ILE A 129 -5.49 -7.81 10.96
C ILE A 129 -5.58 -7.34 9.51
N GLY A 130 -6.78 -6.94 9.06
CA GLY A 130 -6.95 -6.41 7.71
C GLY A 130 -6.08 -5.18 7.46
N ASN A 131 -6.02 -4.27 8.43
CA ASN A 131 -5.24 -3.04 8.34
C ASN A 131 -3.73 -3.31 8.34
N LEU A 132 -3.27 -4.29 9.14
CA LEU A 132 -1.87 -4.74 9.15
C LEU A 132 -1.47 -5.33 7.79
N VAL A 133 -2.35 -6.12 7.17
CA VAL A 133 -2.10 -6.70 5.84
C VAL A 133 -1.96 -5.61 4.77
N VAL A 134 -2.87 -4.64 4.72
CA VAL A 134 -2.78 -3.55 3.74
C VAL A 134 -1.52 -2.72 3.97
N SER A 135 -1.15 -2.51 5.24
CA SER A 135 0.06 -1.78 5.62
C SER A 135 1.34 -2.52 5.24
N TRP A 136 1.35 -3.85 5.42
CA TRP A 136 2.45 -4.71 4.94
C TRP A 136 2.61 -4.60 3.43
N LEU A 137 1.51 -4.72 2.66
CA LEU A 137 1.56 -4.64 1.20
C LEU A 137 2.12 -3.29 0.73
N ALA A 138 1.80 -2.18 1.41
CA ALA A 138 2.35 -0.87 1.10
C ALA A 138 3.85 -0.78 1.45
N GLY A 139 4.26 -1.20 2.65
CA GLY A 139 5.67 -1.17 3.08
C GLY A 139 6.55 -2.12 2.27
N SER A 140 6.05 -3.29 1.94
CA SER A 140 6.80 -4.31 1.20
C SER A 140 7.25 -3.88 -0.20
N THR A 141 6.67 -2.81 -0.77
CA THR A 141 7.11 -2.26 -2.05
C THR A 141 8.53 -1.71 -1.98
N PHE A 142 8.92 -1.06 -0.88
CA PHE A 142 10.30 -0.58 -0.67
C PHE A 142 11.29 -1.73 -0.52
N ILE A 143 10.90 -2.79 0.18
CA ILE A 143 11.68 -4.04 0.27
C ILE A 143 11.83 -4.64 -1.12
N GLY A 144 10.75 -4.68 -1.91
CA GLY A 144 10.75 -5.18 -3.28
C GLY A 144 11.76 -4.46 -4.18
N GLY A 145 11.87 -3.14 -4.05
CA GLY A 145 12.90 -2.38 -4.77
C GLY A 145 14.32 -2.75 -4.34
N ALA A 146 14.56 -2.91 -3.04
CA ALA A 146 15.89 -3.23 -2.51
C ALA A 146 16.34 -4.66 -2.86
N VAL A 147 15.45 -5.65 -2.88
CA VAL A 147 15.80 -7.06 -3.22
C VAL A 147 16.05 -7.29 -4.71
N ILE A 148 16.04 -6.26 -5.53
CA ILE A 148 16.57 -6.31 -6.90
C ILE A 148 18.07 -6.59 -6.87
N LEU A 149 18.81 -5.99 -5.93
CA LEU A 149 20.26 -6.15 -5.76
C LEU A 149 20.63 -6.94 -4.50
N HIS A 150 19.86 -6.77 -3.41
CA HIS A 150 20.13 -7.38 -2.11
C HIS A 150 19.33 -8.67 -1.89
N THR A 151 19.74 -9.45 -0.89
CA THR A 151 18.95 -10.56 -0.35
C THR A 151 18.20 -10.10 0.91
N PHE A 152 17.22 -10.89 1.38
CA PHE A 152 16.55 -10.59 2.65
C PHE A 152 17.51 -10.53 3.85
N SER A 153 18.61 -11.28 3.81
CA SER A 153 19.64 -11.28 4.87
C SER A 153 20.55 -10.06 4.84
N SER A 154 20.60 -9.32 3.74
CA SER A 154 21.48 -8.15 3.53
C SER A 154 20.72 -6.87 3.19
N LEU A 155 19.43 -6.79 3.55
CA LEU A 155 18.61 -5.61 3.27
C LEU A 155 19.20 -4.34 3.91
N PRO A 156 19.34 -3.26 3.13
CA PRO A 156 19.78 -1.98 3.66
C PRO A 156 18.82 -1.46 4.73
N VAL A 157 19.36 -0.92 5.82
CA VAL A 157 18.58 -0.28 6.89
C VAL A 157 17.66 0.81 6.32
N ALA A 158 18.11 1.53 5.31
CA ALA A 158 17.33 2.54 4.60
C ALA A 158 16.02 1.98 4.02
N ALA A 159 16.08 0.84 3.34
CA ALA A 159 14.89 0.21 2.75
C ALA A 159 13.91 -0.26 3.84
N LEU A 160 14.40 -0.82 4.94
CA LEU A 160 13.58 -1.24 6.09
C LEU A 160 12.94 -0.04 6.77
N LEU A 161 13.67 1.07 6.91
CA LEU A 161 13.16 2.31 7.48
C LEU A 161 12.01 2.88 6.64
N LEU A 162 12.19 2.99 5.31
CA LEU A 162 11.15 3.49 4.42
C LEU A 162 9.93 2.57 4.38
N ALA A 163 10.15 1.25 4.39
CA ALA A 163 9.07 0.25 4.51
C ALA A 163 8.28 0.44 5.80
N SER A 164 8.95 0.71 6.93
CA SER A 164 8.31 0.96 8.23
C SER A 164 7.52 2.27 8.23
N ILE A 165 8.05 3.33 7.64
CA ILE A 165 7.33 4.61 7.49
C ILE A 165 6.05 4.43 6.67
N ALA A 166 6.13 3.75 5.54
CA ALA A 166 4.98 3.46 4.68
C ALA A 166 3.95 2.56 5.39
N PHE A 167 4.43 1.56 6.13
CA PHE A 167 3.59 0.69 6.96
C PHE A 167 2.79 1.49 8.00
N LEU A 168 3.47 2.32 8.80
CA LEU A 168 2.84 3.09 9.88
C LEU A 168 1.84 4.12 9.34
N GLY A 169 2.21 4.84 8.29
CA GLY A 169 1.32 5.80 7.63
C GLY A 169 0.07 5.13 7.07
N THR A 170 0.22 3.98 6.41
CA THR A 170 -0.90 3.21 5.87
C THR A 170 -1.77 2.64 6.99
N LEU A 171 -1.17 2.10 8.06
CA LEU A 171 -1.90 1.54 9.20
C LEU A 171 -2.79 2.60 9.86
N SER A 172 -2.23 3.76 10.15
CA SER A 172 -3.03 4.86 10.70
C SER A 172 -4.18 5.26 9.78
N ARG A 173 -3.90 5.39 8.47
CA ARG A 173 -4.92 5.76 7.49
C ARG A 173 -6.03 4.72 7.39
N GLU A 174 -5.73 3.43 7.37
CA GLU A 174 -6.74 2.37 7.31
C GLU A 174 -7.60 2.34 8.59
N ILE A 175 -7.02 2.56 9.78
CA ILE A 175 -7.83 2.67 11.02
C ILE A 175 -8.77 3.89 10.95
N PHE A 176 -8.32 5.06 10.46
CA PHE A 176 -9.22 6.21 10.27
C PHE A 176 -10.31 5.93 9.25
N LYS A 177 -10.02 5.15 8.22
CA LYS A 177 -11.01 4.72 7.23
C LYS A 177 -12.05 3.78 7.84
N ASP A 178 -11.64 2.83 8.69
CA ASP A 178 -12.59 1.97 9.41
C ASP A 178 -13.52 2.78 10.33
N ILE A 179 -13.03 3.87 10.94
CA ILE A 179 -13.88 4.79 11.73
C ILE A 179 -14.90 5.50 10.83
N GLU A 180 -14.52 5.87 9.61
CA GLU A 180 -15.43 6.45 8.61
C GLU A 180 -16.52 5.46 8.21
N ASP A 181 -16.14 4.20 7.99
CA ASP A 181 -16.98 3.16 7.41
C ASP A 181 -17.78 2.34 8.45
N VAL A 182 -17.70 2.66 9.76
CA VAL A 182 -18.30 1.90 10.89
C VAL A 182 -19.74 1.45 10.63
N LYS A 183 -20.59 2.30 10.05
CA LYS A 183 -22.00 1.97 9.79
C LYS A 183 -22.12 0.84 8.78
N GLY A 184 -21.47 0.98 7.63
CA GLY A 184 -21.49 -0.02 6.56
C GLY A 184 -20.82 -1.32 6.99
N ASP A 185 -19.69 -1.23 7.69
CA ASP A 185 -18.97 -2.38 8.21
C ASP A 185 -19.80 -3.19 9.20
N LYS A 186 -20.55 -2.52 10.09
CA LYS A 186 -21.45 -3.18 11.06
C LYS A 186 -22.61 -3.89 10.37
N GLU A 187 -23.22 -3.26 9.37
CA GLU A 187 -24.27 -3.87 8.55
C GLU A 187 -23.75 -5.05 7.74
N GLY A 188 -22.50 -4.98 7.27
CA GLY A 188 -21.78 -6.06 6.58
C GLY A 188 -21.28 -7.19 7.49
N GLY A 189 -21.46 -7.10 8.81
CA GLY A 189 -21.01 -8.11 9.78
C GLY A 189 -19.50 -8.11 10.02
N ALA A 190 -18.78 -7.06 9.63
CA ALA A 190 -17.36 -6.91 9.89
C ALA A 190 -17.11 -6.63 11.40
N LYS A 191 -15.91 -6.99 11.85
CA LYS A 191 -15.44 -6.78 13.24
C LYS A 191 -14.21 -5.88 13.22
N THR A 192 -14.33 -4.69 12.61
CA THR A 192 -13.23 -3.73 12.53
C THR A 192 -12.89 -3.15 13.90
N LEU A 193 -11.69 -2.55 14.03
CA LEU A 193 -11.21 -2.02 15.32
C LEU A 193 -12.22 -1.07 15.99
N PRO A 194 -12.81 -0.07 15.30
CA PRO A 194 -13.79 0.83 15.92
C PRO A 194 -15.10 0.12 16.34
N ILE A 195 -15.48 -0.97 15.67
CA ILE A 195 -16.64 -1.78 16.07
C ILE A 195 -16.35 -2.55 17.37
N ALA A 196 -15.12 -3.08 17.50
CA ALA A 196 -14.73 -3.88 18.65
C ALA A 196 -14.40 -3.04 19.90
N THR A 197 -13.78 -1.86 19.74
CA THR A 197 -13.23 -1.06 20.85
C THR A 197 -13.90 0.30 21.02
N GLY A 198 -14.76 0.70 20.09
CA GLY A 198 -15.38 2.02 20.02
C GLY A 198 -14.53 3.03 19.24
N GLU A 199 -15.20 4.01 18.63
CA GLU A 199 -14.56 5.03 17.76
C GLU A 199 -13.48 5.83 18.48
N LYS A 200 -13.67 6.16 19.76
CA LYS A 200 -12.69 6.95 20.55
C LYS A 200 -11.36 6.18 20.71
N ALA A 201 -11.43 4.90 21.08
CA ALA A 201 -10.23 4.07 21.25
C ALA A 201 -9.52 3.84 19.93
N ALA A 202 -10.27 3.54 18.86
CA ALA A 202 -9.72 3.39 17.51
C ALA A 202 -9.02 4.67 17.02
N ARG A 203 -9.62 5.85 17.27
CA ARG A 203 -9.01 7.16 16.95
C ARG A 203 -7.70 7.40 17.69
N ILE A 204 -7.67 7.07 18.98
CA ILE A 204 -6.44 7.18 19.78
C ILE A 204 -5.37 6.25 19.19
N ALA A 205 -5.71 4.99 18.91
CA ALA A 205 -4.79 4.04 18.29
C ALA A 205 -4.24 4.55 16.95
N ALA A 206 -5.11 5.02 16.04
CA ALA A 206 -4.71 5.61 14.77
C ALA A 206 -3.78 6.82 14.95
N SER A 207 -4.09 7.69 15.92
CA SER A 207 -3.28 8.88 16.20
C SER A 207 -1.91 8.51 16.77
N VAL A 208 -1.83 7.54 17.67
CA VAL A 208 -0.56 7.04 18.23
C VAL A 208 0.31 6.45 17.11
N VAL A 209 -0.26 5.59 16.27
CA VAL A 209 0.45 5.02 15.11
C VAL A 209 0.97 6.12 14.18
N LEU A 210 0.16 7.17 13.94
CA LEU A 210 0.57 8.29 13.08
C LEU A 210 1.70 9.11 13.72
N VAL A 211 1.65 9.32 15.02
CA VAL A 211 2.74 10.03 15.76
C VAL A 211 4.05 9.23 15.66
N VAL A 212 3.99 7.91 15.85
CA VAL A 212 5.17 7.04 15.66
C VAL A 212 5.67 7.14 14.21
N GLY A 213 4.76 7.15 13.23
CA GLY A 213 5.10 7.38 11.82
C GLY A 213 5.76 8.73 11.57
N ILE A 214 5.26 9.82 12.18
CA ILE A 214 5.88 11.16 12.11
C ILE A 214 7.29 11.14 12.70
N LEU A 215 7.47 10.54 13.87
CA LEU A 215 8.78 10.43 14.50
C LEU A 215 9.76 9.61 13.64
N SER A 216 9.29 8.56 12.99
CA SER A 216 10.14 7.76 12.10
C SER A 216 10.63 8.52 10.86
N LEU A 217 9.93 9.60 10.43
CA LEU A 217 10.41 10.51 9.38
C LEU A 217 11.66 11.29 9.77
N LEU A 218 12.00 11.35 11.07
CA LEU A 218 13.23 11.98 11.52
C LEU A 218 14.45 11.06 11.46
N ALA A 219 14.23 9.73 11.42
CA ALA A 219 15.31 8.75 11.43
C ALA A 219 16.27 8.86 10.23
N PRO A 220 15.83 9.17 8.99
CA PRO A 220 16.73 9.39 7.87
C PRO A 220 17.80 10.46 8.10
N LEU A 221 17.53 11.43 8.99
CA LEU A 221 18.48 12.48 9.34
C LEU A 221 19.68 11.94 10.09
N TYR A 222 19.46 11.05 11.04
CA TYR A 222 20.52 10.48 11.88
C TYR A 222 21.48 9.58 11.08
N ILE A 223 21.01 9.00 9.98
CA ILE A 223 21.82 8.12 9.14
C ILE A 223 22.29 8.80 7.85
N SER A 224 22.08 10.11 7.73
CA SER A 224 22.43 10.92 6.55
C SER A 224 21.98 10.30 5.22
N LEU A 225 20.76 9.70 5.24
CA LEU A 225 20.23 8.94 4.10
C LEU A 225 19.83 9.87 2.94
N PHE A 226 19.38 11.08 3.26
CA PHE A 226 18.84 12.03 2.29
C PHE A 226 19.54 13.40 2.39
N SER A 227 19.59 14.10 1.27
CA SER A 227 20.04 15.49 1.21
C SER A 227 19.04 16.45 1.90
N VAL A 228 19.40 17.72 2.01
CA VAL A 228 18.55 18.79 2.57
C VAL A 228 17.20 18.93 1.83
N PHE A 229 17.13 18.57 0.57
CA PHE A 229 15.91 18.63 -0.23
C PHE A 229 14.80 17.67 0.23
N TYR A 230 15.13 16.67 1.06
CA TYR A 230 14.17 15.81 1.75
C TYR A 230 13.12 16.62 2.53
N TYR A 231 13.53 17.72 3.17
CA TYR A 231 12.63 18.54 3.98
C TYR A 231 11.52 19.22 3.17
N ILE A 232 11.71 19.46 1.87
CA ILE A 232 10.70 20.10 1.01
C ILE A 232 9.41 19.25 1.00
N GLY A 233 9.53 17.93 1.05
CA GLY A 233 8.37 17.06 1.12
C GLY A 233 7.95 16.74 2.55
N VAL A 234 8.90 16.45 3.44
CA VAL A 234 8.60 15.92 4.77
C VAL A 234 8.02 16.97 5.73
N VAL A 235 8.49 18.22 5.69
CA VAL A 235 7.93 19.25 6.55
C VAL A 235 6.44 19.51 6.28
N PRO A 236 5.99 19.74 5.04
CA PRO A 236 4.56 19.80 4.74
C PRO A 236 3.80 18.54 5.14
N ALA A 237 4.38 17.34 4.91
CA ALA A 237 3.75 16.09 5.28
C ALA A 237 3.50 15.99 6.78
N ILE A 238 4.47 16.34 7.61
CA ILE A 238 4.32 16.37 9.08
C ILE A 238 3.19 17.31 9.48
N LEU A 239 3.16 18.54 8.96
CA LEU A 239 2.10 19.51 9.25
C LEU A 239 0.72 18.98 8.87
N ILE A 240 0.60 18.34 7.69
CA ILE A 240 -0.65 17.74 7.24
C ILE A 240 -1.06 16.57 8.14
N CYS A 241 -0.12 15.72 8.59
CA CYS A 241 -0.38 14.64 9.54
C CYS A 241 -0.86 15.17 10.90
N LEU A 242 -0.26 16.22 11.42
CA LEU A 242 -0.72 16.87 12.66
C LEU A 242 -2.14 17.44 12.50
N LEU A 243 -2.44 18.05 11.35
CA LEU A 243 -3.81 18.47 11.02
C LEU A 243 -4.78 17.29 10.95
N ALA A 244 -4.34 16.12 10.43
CA ALA A 244 -5.16 14.92 10.36
C ALA A 244 -5.55 14.42 11.77
N ILE A 245 -4.63 14.46 12.73
CA ILE A 245 -4.89 14.12 14.15
C ILE A 245 -5.91 15.09 14.77
N ALA A 246 -5.76 16.38 14.52
CA ALA A 246 -6.62 17.42 15.07
C ALA A 246 -8.06 17.39 14.53
N LYS A 247 -8.33 16.73 13.40
CA LYS A 247 -9.67 16.67 12.81
C LYS A 247 -10.57 15.67 13.54
N LYS A 248 -11.78 16.12 13.91
CA LYS A 248 -12.83 15.24 14.47
C LYS A 248 -13.43 14.30 13.41
N ASN A 249 -13.46 14.70 12.15
CA ASN A 249 -14.04 13.95 11.04
C ASN A 249 -13.02 12.96 10.46
N ALA A 250 -13.27 11.66 10.59
CA ALA A 250 -12.38 10.58 10.16
C ALA A 250 -12.12 10.57 8.64
N HIS A 251 -13.14 10.92 7.82
CA HIS A 251 -12.99 11.09 6.38
C HIS A 251 -11.94 12.15 6.02
N LYS A 252 -11.94 13.29 6.73
CA LYS A 252 -10.93 14.33 6.53
C LYS A 252 -9.55 13.86 7.00
N SER A 253 -9.49 13.15 8.14
CA SER A 253 -8.21 12.61 8.66
C SER A 253 -7.55 11.66 7.67
N GLN A 254 -8.27 10.65 7.16
CA GLN A 254 -7.71 9.69 6.21
C GLN A 254 -7.31 10.35 4.87
N LYS A 255 -8.06 11.36 4.40
CA LYS A 255 -7.70 12.14 3.21
C LYS A 255 -6.41 12.95 3.42
N PHE A 256 -6.26 13.61 4.57
CA PHE A 256 -5.04 14.35 4.88
C PHE A 256 -3.83 13.43 4.94
N ILE A 257 -3.93 12.26 5.59
CA ILE A 257 -2.84 11.28 5.61
C ILE A 257 -2.49 10.85 4.17
N LYS A 258 -3.48 10.60 3.31
CA LYS A 258 -3.22 10.27 1.91
C LYS A 258 -2.47 11.38 1.17
N ILE A 259 -2.83 12.65 1.42
CA ILE A 259 -2.11 13.80 0.84
C ILE A 259 -0.68 13.87 1.39
N ALA A 260 -0.50 13.69 2.70
CA ALA A 260 0.82 13.66 3.32
C ALA A 260 1.73 12.58 2.72
N MET A 261 1.19 11.39 2.39
CA MET A 261 1.95 10.33 1.72
C MET A 261 2.56 10.80 0.38
N TYR A 262 1.85 11.57 -0.43
CA TYR A 262 2.41 12.10 -1.68
C TYR A 262 3.56 13.08 -1.41
N PHE A 263 3.45 13.91 -0.37
CA PHE A 263 4.54 14.79 0.05
C PHE A 263 5.74 14.02 0.58
N ILE A 264 5.51 12.92 1.33
CA ILE A 264 6.60 12.04 1.79
C ILE A 264 7.33 11.41 0.59
N PHE A 265 6.60 10.89 -0.41
CA PHE A 265 7.19 10.38 -1.63
C PHE A 265 7.99 11.45 -2.38
N LEU A 266 7.47 12.68 -2.47
CA LEU A 266 8.22 13.82 -3.04
C LEU A 266 9.51 14.06 -2.27
N GLY A 267 9.46 14.07 -0.93
CA GLY A 267 10.64 14.20 -0.07
C GLY A 267 11.68 13.11 -0.32
N PHE A 268 11.26 11.84 -0.43
CA PHE A 268 12.14 10.73 -0.73
C PHE A 268 12.82 10.92 -2.10
N ILE A 269 12.08 11.29 -3.14
CA ILE A 269 12.62 11.51 -4.48
C ILE A 269 13.62 12.69 -4.46
N LEU A 270 13.23 13.85 -3.93
CA LEU A 270 14.10 15.02 -3.90
C LEU A 270 15.35 14.78 -3.05
N GLY A 271 15.19 14.09 -1.91
CA GLY A 271 16.30 13.78 -1.02
C GLY A 271 17.31 12.77 -1.57
N THR A 272 16.90 11.91 -2.53
CA THR A 272 17.81 10.92 -3.15
C THR A 272 18.46 11.41 -4.45
N VAL A 273 17.82 12.33 -5.18
CA VAL A 273 18.25 12.73 -6.53
C VAL A 273 19.02 14.04 -6.51
N LEU A 274 18.72 14.95 -5.61
CA LEU A 274 19.36 16.27 -5.43
C LEU A 274 20.24 16.30 -4.19
#